data_7f3a86c44187f68fecb4a34f6c424e11
#
_entry.id   7f3a86c44187f68fecb4a34f6c424e11
#
_cell.length_a   1.000
_cell.length_b   1.000
_cell.length_c   1.000
_cell.angle_alpha   90.00
_cell.angle_beta   90.00
_cell.angle_gamma   90.00
#
_symmetry.space_group_name_H-M   'P 1'
#
loop_
_entity.id
_entity.type
_entity.pdbx_description
1 polymer ?
#
loop_
_entity_poly.entity_id
_entity_poly.type
_entity_poly.pdbx_seq_one_letter_code
_entity_poly.pdbx_strand_id
1 'polypeptide(L)'
;MPESIKPTNGNGQVRIGVYICHCGVNIAATVNVAEVRDFIAKQPGVVIARDYKFMCSDPGQDLIKQDIKNLGVNRVVVAACSPLMHELTFRLAAETGGLNRYLVQIANIREHCSWVHDDKDAATKKATALVNAAVRRVALHQPLQITRQPLNKAVLIVGAGITGIQAALEIANAGHHVYLVEREPSVGGRMATFDKTFPTLDCAACILTPKMVSVGHRKDITLMSYSEVDGVSGYIGNFKVKVRKKARYVDTEKCTGCGQCWSNCPATRIPAGRAIYFGDQLVNEISTKPKS
;
A
#
# COMPACT_ATOMS: atom_id res chain seq x y z
N MET A 1 -13.59 -5.93 -30.21
CA MET A 1 -13.25 -7.21 -29.59
C MET A 1 -11.75 -7.32 -29.55
N PRO A 2 -11.08 -7.42 -28.41
CA PRO A 2 -9.63 -7.61 -28.39
C PRO A 2 -9.30 -9.02 -28.89
N GLU A 3 -8.31 -9.11 -29.76
CA GLU A 3 -7.79 -10.34 -30.33
C GLU A 3 -7.48 -11.37 -29.25
N SER A 4 -7.91 -12.60 -29.48
CA SER A 4 -7.64 -13.76 -28.63
C SER A 4 -6.13 -13.95 -28.43
N ILE A 5 -5.66 -13.71 -27.22
CA ILE A 5 -4.27 -13.97 -26.83
C ILE A 5 -4.02 -15.46 -26.98
N LYS A 6 -3.27 -15.83 -28.02
CA LYS A 6 -2.84 -17.22 -28.23
C LYS A 6 -1.92 -17.65 -27.09
N PRO A 7 -2.10 -18.89 -26.54
CA PRO A 7 -1.18 -19.39 -25.53
C PRO A 7 0.20 -19.52 -26.12
N THR A 8 1.18 -18.88 -25.47
CA THR A 8 2.59 -18.91 -25.86
C THR A 8 3.23 -20.22 -25.40
N ASN A 9 3.00 -21.26 -26.10
CA ASN A 9 3.89 -22.42 -26.35
C ASN A 9 3.10 -23.42 -27.21
N GLY A 10 3.73 -23.88 -28.26
CA GLY A 10 3.16 -24.49 -29.46
C GLY A 10 2.27 -25.73 -29.38
N ASN A 11 1.57 -26.04 -28.30
CA ASN A 11 0.65 -27.17 -28.26
C ASN A 11 -0.58 -26.98 -27.35
N GLY A 12 -1.03 -25.81 -27.05
CA GLY A 12 -2.36 -25.60 -26.41
C GLY A 12 -2.66 -26.33 -25.09
N GLN A 13 -1.84 -27.30 -24.69
CA GLN A 13 -2.06 -28.16 -23.54
C GLN A 13 -1.52 -27.53 -22.26
N VAL A 14 -2.35 -27.46 -21.22
CA VAL A 14 -1.96 -27.01 -19.89
C VAL A 14 -1.04 -28.05 -19.25
N ARG A 15 0.16 -27.60 -18.77
CA ARG A 15 1.19 -28.42 -18.13
C ARG A 15 1.57 -27.78 -16.80
N ILE A 16 1.05 -28.31 -15.71
CA ILE A 16 1.15 -27.72 -14.38
C ILE A 16 2.27 -28.36 -13.59
N GLY A 17 3.18 -27.53 -13.06
CA GLY A 17 4.13 -27.92 -12.02
C GLY A 17 3.61 -27.48 -10.64
N VAL A 18 3.60 -28.40 -9.69
CA VAL A 18 3.15 -28.13 -8.32
C VAL A 18 4.30 -28.32 -7.34
N TYR A 19 4.54 -27.33 -6.49
CA TYR A 19 5.67 -27.29 -5.57
C TYR A 19 5.15 -27.02 -4.15
N ILE A 20 5.38 -27.97 -3.24
CA ILE A 20 4.83 -27.93 -1.89
C ILE A 20 5.97 -27.66 -0.90
N CYS A 21 5.83 -26.59 -0.12
CA CYS A 21 6.82 -26.19 0.86
C CYS A 21 6.56 -26.86 2.21
N HIS A 22 7.61 -27.38 2.83
CA HIS A 22 7.55 -27.82 4.23
C HIS A 22 7.54 -26.62 5.20
N CYS A 23 8.09 -25.46 4.77
CA CYS A 23 8.35 -24.29 5.61
C CYS A 23 9.15 -24.66 6.88
N GLY A 24 10.22 -25.44 6.71
CA GLY A 24 10.89 -26.11 7.81
C GLY A 24 9.99 -27.14 8.45
N VAL A 25 9.44 -26.80 9.62
CA VAL A 25 8.46 -27.60 10.36
C VAL A 25 7.07 -26.97 10.40
N ASN A 26 6.94 -25.70 10.01
CA ASN A 26 5.68 -24.94 10.17
C ASN A 26 4.49 -25.52 9.39
N ILE A 27 4.75 -26.16 8.25
CA ILE A 27 3.72 -26.86 7.49
C ILE A 27 3.81 -28.36 7.75
N ALA A 28 5.03 -28.94 7.64
CA ALA A 28 5.24 -30.39 7.70
C ALA A 28 4.94 -31.01 9.06
N ALA A 29 4.94 -30.26 10.16
CA ALA A 29 4.53 -30.78 11.46
C ALA A 29 3.05 -31.18 11.51
N THR A 30 2.20 -30.39 10.84
CA THR A 30 0.74 -30.54 10.89
C THR A 30 0.16 -31.14 9.61
N VAL A 31 0.79 -30.89 8.45
CA VAL A 31 0.32 -31.38 7.13
C VAL A 31 1.24 -32.52 6.66
N ASN A 32 0.66 -33.63 6.23
CA ASN A 32 1.39 -34.69 5.54
C ASN A 32 1.69 -34.25 4.09
N VAL A 33 2.80 -33.56 3.93
CA VAL A 33 3.20 -32.95 2.63
C VAL A 33 3.37 -33.99 1.53
N ALA A 34 3.89 -35.17 1.86
CA ALA A 34 4.07 -36.24 0.90
C ALA A 34 2.73 -36.78 0.35
N GLU A 35 1.74 -36.94 1.22
CA GLU A 35 0.39 -37.36 0.82
C GLU A 35 -0.29 -36.32 -0.08
N VAL A 36 -0.16 -35.04 0.27
CA VAL A 36 -0.66 -33.94 -0.60
C VAL A 36 0.00 -33.99 -1.98
N ARG A 37 1.35 -34.13 -2.01
CA ARG A 37 2.09 -34.25 -3.27
C ARG A 37 1.61 -35.42 -4.13
N ASP A 38 1.48 -36.61 -3.54
CA ASP A 38 1.15 -37.83 -4.24
C ASP A 38 -0.31 -37.81 -4.78
N PHE A 39 -1.23 -37.16 -4.04
CA PHE A 39 -2.57 -36.92 -4.50
C PHE A 39 -2.62 -35.93 -5.66
N ILE A 40 -1.88 -34.82 -5.54
CA ILE A 40 -1.88 -33.75 -6.54
C ILE A 40 -1.17 -34.18 -7.83
N ALA A 41 -0.14 -35.02 -7.74
CA ALA A 41 0.54 -35.57 -8.92
C ALA A 41 -0.42 -36.32 -9.88
N LYS A 42 -1.54 -36.82 -9.39
CA LYS A 42 -2.55 -37.55 -10.18
C LYS A 42 -3.62 -36.66 -10.78
N GLN A 43 -3.57 -35.34 -10.52
CA GLN A 43 -4.61 -34.42 -11.00
C GLN A 43 -4.43 -34.10 -12.48
N PRO A 44 -5.53 -33.86 -13.22
CA PRO A 44 -5.46 -33.51 -14.64
C PRO A 44 -4.59 -32.28 -14.90
N GLY A 45 -3.71 -32.39 -15.89
CA GLY A 45 -2.81 -31.31 -16.29
C GLY A 45 -1.55 -31.17 -15.43
N VAL A 46 -1.44 -31.85 -14.30
CA VAL A 46 -0.23 -31.85 -13.47
C VAL A 46 0.81 -32.79 -14.12
N VAL A 47 1.96 -32.24 -14.53
CA VAL A 47 3.06 -33.00 -15.13
C VAL A 47 4.17 -33.30 -14.14
N ILE A 48 4.24 -32.55 -13.05
CA ILE A 48 5.18 -32.77 -11.94
C ILE A 48 4.63 -32.21 -10.64
N ALA A 49 4.80 -32.95 -9.56
CA ALA A 49 4.57 -32.48 -8.20
C ALA A 49 5.82 -32.78 -7.36
N ARG A 50 6.36 -31.75 -6.71
CA ARG A 50 7.54 -31.85 -5.84
C ARG A 50 7.25 -31.26 -4.51
N ASP A 51 7.95 -31.70 -3.50
CA ASP A 51 8.02 -31.04 -2.21
C ASP A 51 9.47 -30.70 -1.86
N TYR A 52 9.65 -29.63 -1.10
CA TYR A 52 10.98 -29.22 -0.67
C TYR A 52 10.89 -28.45 0.66
N LYS A 53 11.98 -28.54 1.44
CA LYS A 53 12.02 -27.98 2.80
C LYS A 53 11.75 -26.47 2.84
N PHE A 54 12.31 -25.72 1.88
CA PHE A 54 12.17 -24.28 1.75
C PHE A 54 12.05 -23.87 0.29
N MET A 55 10.86 -23.92 -0.28
CA MET A 55 10.64 -23.58 -1.69
C MET A 55 11.06 -22.15 -2.05
N CYS A 56 11.03 -21.22 -1.08
CA CYS A 56 11.47 -19.83 -1.27
C CYS A 56 12.99 -19.64 -1.32
N SER A 57 13.77 -20.65 -0.93
CA SER A 57 15.24 -20.62 -1.06
C SER A 57 15.69 -20.78 -2.51
N ASP A 58 16.94 -20.42 -2.81
CA ASP A 58 17.50 -20.55 -4.16
C ASP A 58 17.39 -21.98 -4.71
N PRO A 59 17.75 -23.07 -3.96
CA PRO A 59 17.56 -24.43 -4.45
C PRO A 59 16.09 -24.77 -4.73
N GLY A 60 15.14 -24.29 -3.91
CA GLY A 60 13.72 -24.49 -4.15
C GLY A 60 13.23 -23.77 -5.40
N GLN A 61 13.66 -22.55 -5.63
CA GLN A 61 13.37 -21.79 -6.84
C GLN A 61 14.00 -22.44 -8.10
N ASP A 62 15.18 -23.00 -7.95
CA ASP A 62 15.88 -23.67 -9.07
C ASP A 62 15.13 -24.92 -9.54
N LEU A 63 14.46 -25.66 -8.66
CA LEU A 63 13.55 -26.75 -9.07
C LEU A 63 12.47 -26.23 -10.02
N ILE A 64 11.85 -25.11 -9.69
CA ILE A 64 10.81 -24.49 -10.53
C ILE A 64 11.39 -24.10 -11.89
N LYS A 65 12.53 -23.39 -11.91
CA LYS A 65 13.21 -22.96 -13.14
C LYS A 65 13.60 -24.11 -14.04
N GLN A 66 14.14 -25.20 -13.46
CA GLN A 66 14.55 -26.40 -14.19
C GLN A 66 13.35 -27.13 -14.79
N ASP A 67 12.27 -27.30 -14.04
CA ASP A 67 11.08 -28.00 -14.53
C ASP A 67 10.34 -27.22 -15.63
N ILE A 68 10.35 -25.88 -15.57
CA ILE A 68 9.84 -25.04 -16.65
C ILE A 68 10.64 -25.31 -17.94
N LYS A 69 11.98 -25.37 -17.86
CA LYS A 69 12.86 -25.58 -19.02
C LYS A 69 12.84 -27.01 -19.53
N ASN A 70 12.93 -27.97 -18.63
CA ASN A 70 13.14 -29.37 -18.98
C ASN A 70 11.86 -30.15 -19.25
N LEU A 71 10.79 -29.81 -18.54
CA LEU A 71 9.51 -30.50 -18.61
C LEU A 71 8.43 -29.69 -19.34
N GLY A 72 8.75 -28.49 -19.80
CA GLY A 72 7.78 -27.62 -20.48
C GLY A 72 6.60 -27.23 -19.59
N VAL A 73 6.83 -27.05 -18.29
CA VAL A 73 5.82 -26.54 -17.35
C VAL A 73 5.41 -25.14 -17.80
N ASN A 74 4.11 -24.95 -18.01
CA ASN A 74 3.54 -23.67 -18.46
C ASN A 74 2.52 -23.05 -17.48
N ARG A 75 2.34 -23.68 -16.33
CA ARG A 75 1.58 -23.16 -15.17
C ARG A 75 2.27 -23.64 -13.90
N VAL A 76 2.37 -22.78 -12.91
CA VAL A 76 3.06 -23.09 -11.65
C VAL A 76 2.09 -22.90 -10.47
N VAL A 77 2.01 -23.89 -9.62
CA VAL A 77 1.36 -23.78 -8.29
C VAL A 77 2.43 -23.95 -7.22
N VAL A 78 2.48 -23.01 -6.29
CA VAL A 78 3.33 -23.14 -5.09
C VAL A 78 2.42 -23.21 -3.88
N ALA A 79 2.42 -24.33 -3.19
CA ALA A 79 1.72 -24.53 -1.93
C ALA A 79 2.67 -24.22 -0.78
N ALA A 80 2.48 -23.06 -0.14
CA ALA A 80 3.43 -22.52 0.84
C ALA A 80 2.73 -21.58 1.85
N CYS A 81 3.47 -20.62 2.38
CA CYS A 81 2.98 -19.52 3.21
C CYS A 81 2.15 -18.50 2.42
N SER A 82 1.75 -17.41 3.08
CA SER A 82 0.94 -16.35 2.49
C SER A 82 1.56 -15.78 1.21
N PRO A 83 0.75 -15.53 0.17
CA PRO A 83 1.17 -14.82 -1.04
C PRO A 83 1.83 -13.47 -0.74
N LEU A 84 1.40 -12.76 0.31
CA LEU A 84 1.97 -11.48 0.73
C LEU A 84 3.47 -11.54 1.03
N MET A 85 3.98 -12.73 1.38
CA MET A 85 5.41 -12.90 1.69
C MET A 85 6.25 -13.19 0.44
N HIS A 86 5.82 -14.15 -0.39
CA HIS A 86 6.69 -14.73 -1.42
C HIS A 86 6.08 -14.82 -2.82
N GLU A 87 4.95 -14.15 -3.08
CA GLU A 87 4.38 -14.17 -4.44
C GLU A 87 5.35 -13.60 -5.46
N LEU A 88 6.00 -12.48 -5.12
CA LEU A 88 7.00 -11.87 -6.00
C LEU A 88 8.20 -12.80 -6.23
N THR A 89 8.68 -13.48 -5.20
CA THR A 89 9.79 -14.44 -5.28
C THR A 89 9.49 -15.54 -6.30
N PHE A 90 8.34 -16.18 -6.21
CA PHE A 90 7.98 -17.27 -7.11
C PHE A 90 7.63 -16.80 -8.52
N ARG A 91 7.05 -15.60 -8.66
CA ARG A 91 6.83 -14.97 -9.97
C ARG A 91 8.15 -14.68 -10.69
N LEU A 92 9.15 -14.17 -9.96
CA LEU A 92 10.48 -13.92 -10.52
C LEU A 92 11.20 -15.21 -10.86
N ALA A 93 11.08 -16.26 -10.05
CA ALA A 93 11.63 -17.57 -10.35
C ALA A 93 11.03 -18.16 -11.65
N ALA A 94 9.72 -18.07 -11.81
CA ALA A 94 9.03 -18.51 -13.03
C ALA A 94 9.47 -17.70 -14.25
N GLU A 95 9.57 -16.38 -14.13
CA GLU A 95 10.03 -15.48 -15.19
C GLU A 95 11.48 -15.79 -15.62
N THR A 96 12.36 -16.01 -14.65
CA THR A 96 13.74 -16.44 -14.91
C THR A 96 13.82 -17.82 -15.58
N GLY A 97 12.84 -18.69 -15.31
CA GLY A 97 12.66 -19.96 -16.00
C GLY A 97 12.15 -19.84 -17.44
N GLY A 98 11.68 -18.65 -17.85
CA GLY A 98 11.11 -18.38 -19.17
C GLY A 98 9.58 -18.45 -19.24
N LEU A 99 8.90 -18.50 -18.10
CA LEU A 99 7.43 -18.51 -18.01
C LEU A 99 6.91 -17.10 -17.72
N ASN A 100 5.75 -16.75 -18.29
CA ASN A 100 5.08 -15.50 -17.91
C ASN A 100 4.78 -15.50 -16.39
N ARG A 101 5.24 -14.49 -15.68
CA ARG A 101 5.18 -14.36 -14.22
C ARG A 101 3.77 -14.42 -13.63
N TYR A 102 2.74 -14.17 -14.42
CA TYR A 102 1.34 -14.21 -13.99
C TYR A 102 0.70 -15.60 -14.13
N LEU A 103 1.45 -16.58 -14.64
CA LEU A 103 1.03 -17.98 -14.71
C LEU A 103 1.44 -18.78 -13.47
N VAL A 104 1.58 -18.08 -12.35
CA VAL A 104 1.91 -18.62 -11.02
C VAL A 104 0.72 -18.42 -10.09
N GLN A 105 0.35 -19.44 -9.34
CA GLN A 105 -0.66 -19.40 -8.28
C GLN A 105 -0.06 -19.90 -6.97
N ILE A 106 -0.31 -19.19 -5.88
CA ILE A 106 0.06 -19.66 -4.54
C ILE A 106 -1.19 -20.21 -3.84
N ALA A 107 -1.02 -21.38 -3.23
CA ALA A 107 -1.96 -21.94 -2.28
C ALA A 107 -1.41 -21.73 -0.87
N ASN A 108 -2.10 -20.95 -0.05
CA ASN A 108 -1.69 -20.73 1.33
C ASN A 108 -2.09 -21.93 2.19
N ILE A 109 -1.11 -22.79 2.51
CA ILE A 109 -1.28 -23.96 3.36
C ILE A 109 -0.60 -23.82 4.73
N ARG A 110 -0.06 -22.65 5.05
CA ARG A 110 0.48 -22.33 6.36
C ARG A 110 -0.54 -21.58 7.20
N GLU A 111 -0.80 -20.31 6.90
CA GLU A 111 -1.69 -19.45 7.67
C GLU A 111 -3.16 -19.90 7.57
N HIS A 112 -3.56 -20.43 6.41
CA HIS A 112 -4.93 -20.89 6.20
C HIS A 112 -5.14 -22.36 6.56
N CYS A 113 -4.07 -23.10 6.88
CA CYS A 113 -4.17 -24.53 7.13
C CYS A 113 -3.35 -24.98 8.36
N SER A 114 -2.02 -25.08 8.26
CA SER A 114 -1.21 -25.68 9.30
C SER A 114 -1.24 -24.93 10.63
N TRP A 115 -1.42 -23.62 10.62
CA TRP A 115 -1.47 -22.79 11.83
C TRP A 115 -2.84 -22.74 12.51
N VAL A 116 -3.88 -23.24 11.85
CA VAL A 116 -5.27 -23.20 12.36
C VAL A 116 -5.87 -24.59 12.55
N HIS A 117 -5.03 -25.62 12.51
CA HIS A 117 -5.43 -27.01 12.76
C HIS A 117 -4.41 -27.71 13.66
N ASP A 118 -4.91 -28.41 14.66
CA ASP A 118 -4.12 -29.27 15.53
C ASP A 118 -4.14 -30.73 15.06
N ASP A 119 -5.22 -31.13 14.38
CA ASP A 119 -5.39 -32.47 13.82
C ASP A 119 -4.71 -32.59 12.44
N LYS A 120 -3.79 -33.53 12.33
CA LYS A 120 -2.96 -33.75 11.14
C LYS A 120 -3.76 -34.23 9.94
N ASP A 121 -4.76 -35.05 10.15
CA ASP A 121 -5.59 -35.63 9.08
C ASP A 121 -6.54 -34.55 8.51
N ALA A 122 -7.16 -33.77 9.40
CA ALA A 122 -7.99 -32.63 8.99
C ALA A 122 -7.17 -31.57 8.25
N ALA A 123 -5.96 -31.23 8.74
CA ALA A 123 -5.03 -30.32 8.10
C ALA A 123 -4.61 -30.84 6.72
N THR A 124 -4.24 -32.10 6.61
CA THR A 124 -3.82 -32.72 5.34
C THR A 124 -4.96 -32.72 4.31
N LYS A 125 -6.18 -33.06 4.71
CA LYS A 125 -7.37 -32.97 3.85
C LYS A 125 -7.62 -31.56 3.36
N LYS A 126 -7.54 -30.56 4.25
CA LYS A 126 -7.72 -29.16 3.89
C LYS A 126 -6.61 -28.65 2.97
N ALA A 127 -5.35 -28.97 3.26
CA ALA A 127 -4.22 -28.62 2.39
C ALA A 127 -4.42 -29.19 0.98
N THR A 128 -4.80 -30.47 0.88
CA THR A 128 -5.10 -31.13 -0.39
C THR A 128 -6.21 -30.40 -1.15
N ALA A 129 -7.28 -30.00 -0.48
CA ALA A 129 -8.38 -29.25 -1.10
C ALA A 129 -7.92 -27.88 -1.60
N LEU A 130 -7.14 -27.14 -0.80
CA LEU A 130 -6.60 -25.83 -1.17
C LEU A 130 -5.65 -25.91 -2.38
N VAL A 131 -4.75 -26.89 -2.39
CA VAL A 131 -3.81 -27.07 -3.50
C VAL A 131 -4.53 -27.51 -4.77
N ASN A 132 -5.50 -28.43 -4.65
CA ASN A 132 -6.32 -28.84 -5.79
C ASN A 132 -7.15 -27.69 -6.38
N ALA A 133 -7.71 -26.83 -5.54
CA ALA A 133 -8.39 -25.63 -6.00
C ALA A 133 -7.42 -24.68 -6.75
N ALA A 134 -6.19 -24.52 -6.26
CA ALA A 134 -5.16 -23.73 -6.93
C ALA A 134 -4.74 -24.34 -8.29
N VAL A 135 -4.63 -25.67 -8.38
CA VAL A 135 -4.37 -26.39 -9.64
C VAL A 135 -5.47 -26.11 -10.67
N ARG A 136 -6.73 -26.23 -10.27
CA ARG A 136 -7.86 -25.93 -11.16
C ARG A 136 -7.90 -24.47 -11.58
N ARG A 137 -7.61 -23.56 -10.68
CA ARG A 137 -7.59 -22.13 -10.96
C ARG A 137 -6.45 -21.75 -11.92
N VAL A 138 -5.24 -22.24 -11.68
CA VAL A 138 -4.08 -21.87 -12.52
C VAL A 138 -4.21 -22.34 -13.95
N ALA A 139 -4.95 -23.45 -14.18
CA ALA A 139 -5.24 -23.94 -15.51
C ALA A 139 -5.97 -22.89 -16.38
N LEU A 140 -6.75 -22.02 -15.75
CA LEU A 140 -7.53 -20.96 -16.41
C LEU A 140 -6.77 -19.63 -16.52
N HIS A 141 -5.56 -19.52 -15.94
CA HIS A 141 -4.79 -18.30 -16.02
C HIS A 141 -4.37 -17.98 -17.45
N GLN A 142 -4.47 -16.71 -17.80
CA GLN A 142 -4.00 -16.16 -19.06
C GLN A 142 -2.68 -15.37 -18.81
N PRO A 143 -1.73 -15.40 -19.76
CA PRO A 143 -0.54 -14.58 -19.65
C PRO A 143 -0.91 -13.11 -19.70
N LEU A 144 -0.51 -12.35 -18.68
CA LEU A 144 -0.72 -10.92 -18.62
C LEU A 144 0.54 -10.18 -19.09
N GLN A 145 0.36 -9.02 -19.67
CA GLN A 145 1.43 -8.13 -20.05
C GLN A 145 1.58 -7.00 -19.04
N ILE A 146 2.82 -6.62 -18.75
CA ILE A 146 3.10 -5.47 -17.90
C ILE A 146 2.84 -4.21 -18.72
N THR A 147 1.82 -3.47 -18.36
CA THR A 147 1.57 -2.16 -18.95
C THR A 147 2.40 -1.11 -18.22
N ARG A 148 3.22 -0.38 -18.97
CA ARG A 148 3.98 0.77 -18.45
C ARG A 148 3.28 2.04 -18.88
N GLN A 149 2.95 2.88 -17.92
CA GLN A 149 2.36 4.19 -18.14
C GLN A 149 3.31 5.28 -17.65
N PRO A 150 3.39 6.44 -18.34
CA PRO A 150 4.11 7.58 -17.80
C PRO A 150 3.49 8.00 -16.48
N LEU A 151 4.34 8.23 -15.50
CA LEU A 151 3.94 8.55 -14.13
C LEU A 151 4.32 10.00 -13.81
N ASN A 152 3.37 10.81 -13.41
CA ASN A 152 3.65 12.06 -12.73
C ASN A 152 4.10 11.73 -11.30
N LYS A 153 5.33 12.11 -10.96
CA LYS A 153 5.95 11.79 -9.66
C LYS A 153 5.58 12.78 -8.55
N ALA A 154 4.80 13.82 -8.85
CA ALA A 154 4.31 14.72 -7.82
C ALA A 154 3.28 14.04 -6.93
N VAL A 155 3.32 14.33 -5.64
CA VAL A 155 2.47 13.69 -4.63
C VAL A 155 1.54 14.71 -4.00
N LEU A 156 0.26 14.37 -3.90
CA LEU A 156 -0.70 15.14 -3.11
C LEU A 156 -0.85 14.54 -1.73
N ILE A 157 -0.73 15.37 -0.70
CA ILE A 157 -1.03 15.05 0.70
C ILE A 157 -2.19 15.92 1.16
N VAL A 158 -3.20 15.28 1.75
CA VAL A 158 -4.38 15.96 2.29
C VAL A 158 -4.37 15.92 3.80
N GLY A 159 -4.29 17.10 4.40
CA GLY A 159 -4.15 17.32 5.83
C GLY A 159 -2.71 17.62 6.25
N ALA A 160 -2.48 18.83 6.77
CA ALA A 160 -1.18 19.27 7.28
C ALA A 160 -1.09 19.19 8.82
N GLY A 161 -1.60 18.11 9.40
CA GLY A 161 -1.23 17.68 10.74
C GLY A 161 0.19 17.11 10.76
N ILE A 162 0.69 16.70 11.92
CA ILE A 162 2.08 16.20 12.08
C ILE A 162 2.41 15.06 11.11
N THR A 163 1.48 14.15 10.88
CA THR A 163 1.66 13.02 9.93
C THR A 163 1.82 13.52 8.49
N GLY A 164 0.94 14.43 8.04
CA GLY A 164 1.02 14.99 6.69
C GLY A 164 2.25 15.86 6.49
N ILE A 165 2.64 16.63 7.49
CA ILE A 165 3.87 17.43 7.50
C ILE A 165 5.09 16.51 7.39
N GLN A 166 5.18 15.46 8.20
CA GLN A 166 6.31 14.53 8.15
C GLN A 166 6.38 13.79 6.81
N ALA A 167 5.23 13.30 6.32
CA ALA A 167 5.18 12.66 5.01
C ALA A 167 5.62 13.60 3.88
N ALA A 168 5.20 14.87 3.93
CA ALA A 168 5.60 15.87 2.96
C ALA A 168 7.12 16.10 2.96
N LEU A 169 7.72 16.20 4.14
CA LEU A 169 9.17 16.38 4.28
C LEU A 169 9.95 15.16 3.77
N GLU A 170 9.52 13.95 4.09
CA GLU A 170 10.20 12.71 3.63
C GLU A 170 10.11 12.53 2.11
N ILE A 171 8.94 12.77 1.53
CA ILE A 171 8.74 12.66 0.09
C ILE A 171 9.54 13.73 -0.66
N ALA A 172 9.58 14.94 -0.12
CA ALA A 172 10.39 16.02 -0.67
C ALA A 172 11.90 15.71 -0.55
N ASN A 173 12.35 15.10 0.56
CA ASN A 173 13.72 14.62 0.73
C ASN A 173 14.10 13.55 -0.30
N ALA A 174 13.11 12.73 -0.72
CA ALA A 174 13.29 11.76 -1.82
C ALA A 174 13.30 12.39 -3.22
N GLY A 175 13.24 13.72 -3.33
CA GLY A 175 13.31 14.47 -4.60
C GLY A 175 12.00 14.55 -5.37
N HIS A 176 10.86 14.37 -4.71
CA HIS A 176 9.55 14.50 -5.33
C HIS A 176 8.84 15.78 -4.90
N HIS A 177 8.19 16.44 -5.87
CA HIS A 177 7.37 17.62 -5.57
C HIS A 177 6.11 17.21 -4.80
N VAL A 178 5.78 17.96 -3.73
CA VAL A 178 4.63 17.69 -2.88
C VAL A 178 3.64 18.84 -2.91
N TYR A 179 2.37 18.53 -3.12
CA TYR A 179 1.25 19.42 -2.87
C TYR A 179 0.63 19.04 -1.52
N LEU A 180 0.72 19.94 -0.53
CA LEU A 180 0.17 19.74 0.81
C LEU A 180 -1.06 20.62 1.00
N VAL A 181 -2.24 19.99 1.09
CA VAL A 181 -3.53 20.68 1.21
C VAL A 181 -4.01 20.62 2.67
N GLU A 182 -4.38 21.77 3.22
CA GLU A 182 -4.91 21.89 4.57
C GLU A 182 -6.21 22.71 4.57
N ARG A 183 -7.26 22.17 5.18
CA ARG A 183 -8.57 22.84 5.24
C ARG A 183 -8.62 24.01 6.22
N GLU A 184 -7.79 23.95 7.26
CA GLU A 184 -7.68 25.02 8.25
C GLU A 184 -6.73 26.13 7.77
N PRO A 185 -6.87 27.35 8.29
CA PRO A 185 -6.02 28.47 7.91
C PRO A 185 -4.54 28.26 8.25
N SER A 186 -4.24 27.43 9.26
CA SER A 186 -2.89 27.10 9.73
C SER A 186 -2.64 25.61 9.63
N VAL A 187 -1.36 25.23 9.62
CA VAL A 187 -0.91 23.83 9.66
C VAL A 187 -0.62 23.39 11.10
N GLY A 188 -0.41 22.10 11.32
CA GLY A 188 -0.08 21.52 12.63
C GLY A 188 -1.16 20.58 13.17
N GLY A 189 -2.42 20.78 12.75
CA GLY A 189 -3.52 19.94 13.16
C GLY A 189 -3.69 19.86 14.68
N ARG A 190 -4.13 18.71 15.19
CA ARG A 190 -4.37 18.51 16.63
C ARG A 190 -3.10 18.67 17.49
N MET A 191 -1.92 18.33 16.94
CA MET A 191 -0.68 18.44 17.70
C MET A 191 -0.37 19.89 18.10
N ALA A 192 -0.84 20.87 17.32
CA ALA A 192 -0.72 22.28 17.66
C ALA A 192 -1.52 22.71 18.90
N THR A 193 -2.46 21.87 19.36
CA THR A 193 -3.29 22.12 20.56
C THR A 193 -2.84 21.33 21.79
N PHE A 194 -1.79 20.50 21.66
CA PHE A 194 -1.25 19.72 22.76
C PHE A 194 -0.14 20.46 23.48
N ASP A 195 -0.08 20.34 24.79
CA ASP A 195 1.07 20.73 25.59
C ASP A 195 2.20 19.70 25.42
N LYS A 196 1.87 18.42 25.61
CA LYS A 196 2.84 17.31 25.57
C LYS A 196 2.38 16.17 24.71
N THR A 197 3.33 15.40 24.19
CA THR A 197 3.08 14.18 23.42
C THR A 197 3.11 12.94 24.31
N PHE A 198 2.23 11.98 24.04
CA PHE A 198 2.26 10.67 24.67
C PHE A 198 3.07 9.69 23.81
N PRO A 199 3.83 8.75 24.38
CA PRO A 199 4.01 8.47 25.83
C PRO A 199 5.23 9.21 26.44
N THR A 200 6.05 9.86 25.66
CA THR A 200 7.34 10.43 26.08
C THR A 200 7.21 11.73 26.88
N LEU A 201 6.04 12.36 26.85
CA LEU A 201 5.74 13.65 27.47
C LEU A 201 6.64 14.80 27.00
N ASP A 202 7.10 14.70 25.75
CA ASP A 202 7.86 15.76 25.11
C ASP A 202 6.98 16.98 24.79
N CYS A 203 7.59 18.15 24.70
CA CYS A 203 6.92 19.38 24.32
C CYS A 203 6.39 19.27 22.86
N ALA A 204 5.08 19.31 22.67
CA ALA A 204 4.47 19.18 21.37
C ALA A 204 4.87 20.30 20.40
N ALA A 205 4.87 21.55 20.88
CA ALA A 205 5.28 22.72 20.08
C ALA A 205 6.75 22.64 19.67
N CYS A 206 7.63 22.14 20.55
CA CYS A 206 9.06 22.03 20.28
C CYS A 206 9.37 21.04 19.14
N ILE A 207 8.56 19.99 19.00
CA ILE A 207 8.66 19.01 17.91
C ILE A 207 7.99 19.53 16.64
N LEU A 208 6.81 20.11 16.76
CA LEU A 208 5.97 20.50 15.64
C LEU A 208 6.47 21.74 14.91
N THR A 209 6.84 22.80 15.65
CA THR A 209 7.18 24.11 15.09
C THR A 209 8.32 24.06 14.07
N PRO A 210 9.45 23.37 14.32
CA PRO A 210 10.52 23.28 13.32
C PRO A 210 10.06 22.61 12.01
N LYS A 211 9.17 21.61 12.10
CA LYS A 211 8.63 20.91 10.95
C LYS A 211 7.65 21.78 10.15
N MET A 212 6.80 22.55 10.83
CA MET A 212 5.92 23.54 10.18
C MET A 212 6.72 24.59 9.42
N VAL A 213 7.77 25.13 10.04
CA VAL A 213 8.68 26.10 9.42
C VAL A 213 9.38 25.49 8.22
N SER A 214 9.87 24.26 8.33
CA SER A 214 10.53 23.55 7.23
C SER A 214 9.58 23.40 6.03
N VAL A 215 8.33 22.96 6.23
CA VAL A 215 7.33 22.86 5.15
C VAL A 215 7.06 24.22 4.51
N GLY A 216 6.97 25.29 5.29
CA GLY A 216 6.68 26.64 4.77
C GLY A 216 7.79 27.23 3.91
N HIS A 217 9.04 26.82 4.13
CA HIS A 217 10.21 27.36 3.42
C HIS A 217 10.72 26.50 2.26
N ARG A 218 10.24 25.26 2.13
CA ARG A 218 10.71 24.35 1.06
C ARG A 218 10.08 24.70 -0.28
N LYS A 219 10.90 24.85 -1.31
CA LYS A 219 10.47 25.13 -2.69
C LYS A 219 9.84 23.93 -3.40
N ASP A 220 10.18 22.73 -2.94
CA ASP A 220 9.65 21.44 -3.44
C ASP A 220 8.34 21.02 -2.76
N ILE A 221 7.83 21.84 -1.81
CA ILE A 221 6.52 21.66 -1.20
C ILE A 221 5.64 22.87 -1.51
N THR A 222 4.54 22.63 -2.22
CA THR A 222 3.49 23.65 -2.40
C THR A 222 2.45 23.50 -1.31
N LEU A 223 2.53 24.37 -0.31
CA LEU A 223 1.56 24.41 0.79
C LEU A 223 0.30 25.20 0.38
N MET A 224 -0.84 24.52 0.42
CA MET A 224 -2.16 25.10 0.18
C MET A 224 -3.00 25.02 1.45
N SER A 225 -2.77 25.98 2.38
CA SER A 225 -3.61 26.13 3.56
C SER A 225 -4.94 26.81 3.23
N TYR A 226 -5.93 26.61 4.06
CA TYR A 226 -7.32 27.08 3.89
C TYR A 226 -7.91 26.60 2.55
N SER A 227 -7.65 25.34 2.22
CA SER A 227 -8.01 24.72 0.94
C SER A 227 -8.55 23.31 1.15
N GLU A 228 -9.48 22.90 0.32
CA GLU A 228 -10.12 21.57 0.38
C GLU A 228 -10.08 20.90 -0.98
N VAL A 229 -9.94 19.57 -0.97
CA VAL A 229 -10.07 18.77 -2.18
C VAL A 229 -11.56 18.63 -2.52
N ASP A 230 -11.94 19.10 -3.69
CA ASP A 230 -13.32 19.12 -4.18
C ASP A 230 -13.63 17.90 -5.07
N GLY A 231 -12.60 17.32 -5.70
CA GLY A 231 -12.78 16.16 -6.56
C GLY A 231 -11.46 15.59 -7.05
N VAL A 232 -11.48 14.29 -7.32
CA VAL A 232 -10.36 13.55 -7.87
C VAL A 232 -10.85 12.78 -9.08
N SER A 233 -10.12 12.84 -10.18
CA SER A 233 -10.39 12.11 -11.42
C SER A 233 -9.08 11.60 -12.03
N GLY A 234 -9.16 10.77 -13.08
CA GLY A 234 -7.99 10.19 -13.71
C GLY A 234 -7.72 8.77 -13.28
N TYR A 235 -6.47 8.36 -13.36
CA TYR A 235 -6.03 6.99 -13.05
C TYR A 235 -4.63 7.02 -12.41
N ILE A 236 -4.19 5.87 -11.89
CA ILE A 236 -2.91 5.73 -11.19
C ILE A 236 -1.76 6.30 -12.05
N GLY A 237 -1.06 7.28 -11.48
CA GLY A 237 0.03 7.99 -12.12
C GLY A 237 -0.36 9.26 -12.88
N ASN A 238 -1.67 9.51 -13.11
CA ASN A 238 -2.17 10.68 -13.82
C ASN A 238 -3.49 11.18 -13.22
N PHE A 239 -3.51 11.42 -11.93
CA PHE A 239 -4.65 12.01 -11.26
C PHE A 239 -4.77 13.50 -11.55
N LYS A 240 -6.00 13.94 -11.75
CA LYS A 240 -6.40 15.36 -11.79
C LYS A 240 -7.18 15.66 -10.52
N VAL A 241 -6.66 16.55 -9.70
CA VAL A 241 -7.27 16.91 -8.42
C VAL A 241 -7.74 18.35 -8.49
N LYS A 242 -9.02 18.56 -8.17
CA LYS A 242 -9.61 19.89 -8.03
C LYS A 242 -9.51 20.31 -6.57
N VAL A 243 -8.81 21.41 -6.33
CA VAL A 243 -8.64 22.00 -5.00
C VAL A 243 -9.37 23.33 -4.97
N ARG A 244 -10.26 23.49 -3.98
CA ARG A 244 -10.96 24.75 -3.70
C ARG A 244 -10.20 25.50 -2.64
N LYS A 245 -9.63 26.65 -3.00
CA LYS A 245 -9.01 27.60 -2.08
C LYS A 245 -10.09 28.51 -1.51
N LYS A 246 -10.25 28.50 -0.20
CA LYS A 246 -11.19 29.37 0.50
C LYS A 246 -10.71 30.82 0.49
N ALA A 247 -11.65 31.77 0.42
CA ALA A 247 -11.28 33.18 0.43
C ALA A 247 -10.63 33.58 1.74
N ARG A 248 -9.51 34.28 1.65
CA ARG A 248 -8.87 34.98 2.78
C ARG A 248 -9.14 36.47 2.61
N TYR A 249 -9.75 37.06 3.60
CA TYR A 249 -10.10 38.48 3.55
C TYR A 249 -8.97 39.38 4.02
N VAL A 250 -7.84 38.80 4.42
CA VAL A 250 -6.61 39.47 4.81
C VAL A 250 -5.50 39.02 3.87
N ASP A 251 -4.78 39.97 3.30
CA ASP A 251 -3.60 39.71 2.49
C ASP A 251 -2.48 39.19 3.39
N THR A 252 -2.16 37.88 3.25
CA THR A 252 -1.18 37.20 4.09
C THR A 252 0.25 37.65 3.84
N GLU A 253 0.56 38.24 2.69
CA GLU A 253 1.90 38.77 2.37
C GLU A 253 2.12 40.12 3.05
N LYS A 254 1.06 40.87 3.29
CA LYS A 254 1.08 42.16 3.94
C LYS A 254 0.76 42.11 5.44
N CYS A 255 0.22 40.99 5.90
CA CYS A 255 -0.22 40.83 7.28
C CYS A 255 0.95 40.68 8.23
N THR A 256 1.12 41.65 9.15
CA THR A 256 2.14 41.65 10.21
C THR A 256 1.64 40.99 11.52
N GLY A 257 0.40 40.52 11.58
CA GLY A 257 -0.21 39.96 12.79
C GLY A 257 -0.54 41.03 13.87
N CYS A 258 -0.64 42.29 13.49
CA CYS A 258 -0.82 43.41 14.42
C CYS A 258 -2.17 43.46 15.16
N GLY A 259 -3.15 42.59 14.78
CA GLY A 259 -4.44 42.50 15.44
C GLY A 259 -5.47 43.56 15.04
N GLN A 260 -5.14 44.58 14.28
CA GLN A 260 -6.06 45.68 13.89
C GLN A 260 -7.31 45.20 13.17
N CYS A 261 -7.20 44.20 12.34
CA CYS A 261 -8.33 43.67 11.56
C CYS A 261 -9.43 43.07 12.46
N TRP A 262 -9.07 42.36 13.53
CA TRP A 262 -10.08 41.79 14.43
C TRP A 262 -10.42 42.72 15.57
N SER A 263 -9.49 43.56 16.04
CA SER A 263 -9.78 44.57 17.06
C SER A 263 -10.77 45.63 16.58
N ASN A 264 -10.89 45.88 15.29
CA ASN A 264 -11.86 46.80 14.67
C ASN A 264 -13.03 46.10 13.94
N CYS A 265 -13.14 44.77 14.08
CA CYS A 265 -14.20 44.01 13.42
C CYS A 265 -15.59 44.31 14.02
N PRO A 266 -16.60 44.73 13.24
CA PRO A 266 -17.94 44.98 13.70
C PRO A 266 -18.73 43.70 13.98
N ALA A 267 -18.20 42.51 13.66
CA ALA A 267 -18.89 41.25 13.89
C ALA A 267 -19.10 41.01 15.40
N THR A 268 -20.31 40.69 15.77
CA THR A 268 -20.70 40.39 17.15
C THR A 268 -20.43 38.96 17.54
N ARG A 269 -20.23 38.09 16.56
CA ARG A 269 -19.98 36.66 16.74
C ARG A 269 -19.04 36.13 15.71
N ILE A 270 -18.09 35.30 16.14
CA ILE A 270 -17.20 34.58 15.29
C ILE A 270 -17.75 33.17 15.02
N PRO A 271 -17.87 32.70 13.78
CA PRO A 271 -18.31 31.36 13.47
C PRO A 271 -17.49 30.30 14.20
N ALA A 272 -18.14 29.24 14.66
CA ALA A 272 -17.45 28.10 15.25
C ALA A 272 -16.39 27.50 14.28
N GLY A 273 -15.33 26.95 14.81
CA GLY A 273 -14.25 26.33 13.99
C GLY A 273 -13.19 27.28 13.49
N ARG A 274 -13.03 28.42 14.11
CA ARG A 274 -11.99 29.36 13.74
C ARG A 274 -10.63 28.91 14.20
N ALA A 275 -9.70 29.07 13.37
CA ALA A 275 -8.33 28.67 13.58
C ALA A 275 -7.33 29.86 13.59
N ILE A 276 -7.76 31.01 14.07
CA ILE A 276 -6.85 32.13 14.27
C ILE A 276 -6.63 32.29 15.79
N TYR A 277 -5.38 32.16 16.17
CA TYR A 277 -4.92 32.38 17.54
C TYR A 277 -3.97 33.55 17.55
N PHE A 278 -4.03 34.33 18.59
CA PHE A 278 -3.06 35.40 18.84
C PHE A 278 -2.47 35.17 20.24
N GLY A 279 -1.24 34.69 20.28
CA GLY A 279 -0.66 34.17 21.51
C GLY A 279 -1.45 32.97 22.04
N ASP A 280 -1.77 32.98 23.32
CA ASP A 280 -2.57 31.93 23.97
C ASP A 280 -4.07 32.16 23.88
N GLN A 281 -4.51 33.24 23.23
CA GLN A 281 -5.92 33.62 23.16
C GLN A 281 -6.55 33.20 21.83
N LEU A 282 -7.71 32.53 21.93
CA LEU A 282 -8.59 32.30 20.79
C LEU A 282 -9.17 33.64 20.32
N VAL A 283 -8.91 33.98 19.06
CA VAL A 283 -9.45 35.22 18.48
C VAL A 283 -10.99 35.29 18.56
N ASN A 284 -11.65 34.12 18.56
CA ASN A 284 -13.13 34.09 18.73
C ASN A 284 -13.59 34.59 20.10
N GLU A 285 -12.84 34.47 21.16
CA GLU A 285 -13.22 35.04 22.45
C GLU A 285 -13.17 36.55 22.42
N ILE A 286 -12.19 37.09 21.68
CA ILE A 286 -11.99 38.53 21.56
C ILE A 286 -13.01 39.16 20.62
N SER A 287 -13.29 38.47 19.47
CA SER A 287 -14.18 39.03 18.46
C SER A 287 -15.67 38.65 18.62
N THR A 288 -16.02 37.84 19.62
CA THR A 288 -17.43 37.60 19.99
C THR A 288 -18.06 38.76 20.79
N LYS A 289 -17.26 39.70 21.30
CA LYS A 289 -17.80 40.86 21.98
C LYS A 289 -18.09 41.94 20.95
N PRO A 290 -19.34 42.48 20.93
CA PRO A 290 -19.64 43.65 20.12
C PRO A 290 -18.73 44.79 20.55
N LYS A 291 -18.20 45.51 19.58
CA LYS A 291 -17.55 46.78 19.91
C LYS A 291 -18.59 47.80 20.24
N SER A 292 -18.51 48.28 21.42
CA SER A 292 -19.22 49.48 21.84
C SER A 292 -18.78 50.68 21.03
#